data_628c372aab5b2879053ea547485d2565
#
_entry.id   628c372aab5b2879053ea547485d2565
#
_cell.length_a   1.000
_cell.length_b   1.000
_cell.length_c   1.000
_cell.angle_alpha   90.00
_cell.angle_beta   90.00
_cell.angle_gamma   90.00
#
_symmetry.space_group_name_H-M   'P 1'
#
loop_
_entity.id
_entity.type
_entity.pdbx_description
1 polymer ?
#
loop_
_entity_poly.entity_id
_entity_poly.type
_entity_poly.pdbx_seq_one_letter_code
_entity_poly.pdbx_strand_id
1 'polypeptide(L)'
;MNPDLIYSQYRDDALARQATATEYSTFVAMPFRDRFSYRSKQVYAEVIQASAIKANELKQTARTFALPRRIDDGAGTAVVITEAIVTDILRSHFFIGDMTFENPGVVLEVGIAMGLKPNPQIVLITQGDIGDLHFDLQHNKVLSYNPGDAVPKIAQAMIAAAKSFEANVDLMIDSIKKVLTPDAVMLLNGYGRLQKVNPAHSIHRQVAGLIFNVAETPFERLDAACRELLAKRLIYTDYRVKAVEAGDTFGMHATDLGWVVIGRMWPELARQ
;
A
#
# COMPACT_ATOMS: atom_id res chain seq x y z
N MET A 1 -5.99 2.66 24.75
CA MET A 1 -5.68 3.04 23.34
C MET A 1 -6.83 2.50 22.49
N ASN A 2 -7.46 3.33 21.65
CA ASN A 2 -8.62 2.90 20.84
C ASN A 2 -8.14 1.94 19.74
N PRO A 3 -8.63 0.68 19.66
CA PRO A 3 -8.21 -0.30 18.65
C PRO A 3 -8.43 0.20 17.22
N ASP A 4 -9.51 0.94 16.97
CA ASP A 4 -9.84 1.49 15.64
C ASP A 4 -8.78 2.50 15.15
N LEU A 5 -8.18 3.27 16.05
CA LEU A 5 -7.10 4.21 15.75
C LEU A 5 -5.81 3.48 15.34
N ILE A 6 -5.47 2.39 16.03
CA ILE A 6 -4.29 1.59 15.70
C ILE A 6 -4.47 0.94 14.33
N TYR A 7 -5.62 0.33 14.08
CA TYR A 7 -5.91 -0.34 12.83
C TYR A 7 -5.89 0.62 11.63
N SER A 8 -6.51 1.81 11.78
CA SER A 8 -6.48 2.84 10.73
C SER A 8 -5.06 3.32 10.45
N GLN A 9 -4.22 3.47 11.47
CA GLN A 9 -2.83 3.88 11.32
C GLN A 9 -2.00 2.88 10.52
N TYR A 10 -2.07 1.58 10.84
CA TYR A 10 -1.36 0.54 10.09
C TYR A 10 -1.80 0.47 8.63
N ARG A 11 -3.09 0.67 8.37
CA ARG A 11 -3.65 0.68 7.02
C ARG A 11 -3.17 1.87 6.21
N ASP A 12 -3.14 3.07 6.79
CA ASP A 12 -2.68 4.29 6.14
C ASP A 12 -1.17 4.21 5.82
N ASP A 13 -0.36 3.69 6.75
CA ASP A 13 1.06 3.49 6.56
C ASP A 13 1.35 2.43 5.47
N ALA A 14 0.57 1.35 5.43
CA ALA A 14 0.70 0.33 4.39
C ALA A 14 0.34 0.90 3.01
N LEU A 15 -0.76 1.65 2.92
CA LEU A 15 -1.19 2.30 1.69
C LEU A 15 -0.15 3.32 1.19
N ALA A 16 0.42 4.11 2.09
CA ALA A 16 1.44 5.08 1.75
C ALA A 16 2.70 4.40 1.18
N ARG A 17 3.17 3.33 1.81
CA ARG A 17 4.30 2.53 1.30
C ARG A 17 4.00 1.89 -0.04
N GLN A 18 2.80 1.34 -0.22
CA GLN A 18 2.36 0.78 -1.50
C GLN A 18 2.31 1.86 -2.59
N ALA A 19 1.82 3.06 -2.28
CA ALA A 19 1.71 4.15 -3.23
C ALA A 19 3.07 4.72 -3.69
N THR A 20 4.13 4.60 -2.85
CA THR A 20 5.50 5.04 -3.17
C THR A 20 6.39 3.94 -3.74
N ALA A 21 5.97 2.68 -3.72
CA ALA A 21 6.76 1.57 -4.24
C ALA A 21 6.97 1.67 -5.76
N THR A 22 8.11 1.25 -6.25
CA THR A 22 8.44 1.26 -7.68
C THR A 22 7.79 0.13 -8.46
N GLU A 23 7.41 -0.94 -7.77
CA GLU A 23 6.77 -2.13 -8.34
C GLU A 23 5.55 -2.54 -7.52
N TYR A 24 4.60 -3.23 -8.15
CA TYR A 24 3.50 -3.86 -7.45
C TYR A 24 3.93 -5.18 -6.83
N SER A 25 3.70 -5.35 -5.54
CA SER A 25 3.93 -6.61 -4.82
C SER A 25 2.64 -7.41 -4.67
N THR A 26 2.74 -8.73 -4.75
CA THR A 26 1.60 -9.66 -4.61
C THR A 26 1.94 -10.75 -3.60
N PHE A 27 1.06 -10.96 -2.62
CA PHE A 27 1.11 -12.11 -1.73
C PHE A 27 0.16 -13.19 -2.23
N VAL A 28 0.58 -14.46 -2.14
CA VAL A 28 -0.14 -15.62 -2.67
C VAL A 28 -0.45 -16.62 -1.56
N ALA A 29 -1.73 -16.88 -1.38
CA ALA A 29 -2.25 -18.00 -0.60
C ALA A 29 -2.69 -19.12 -1.56
N MET A 30 -2.10 -20.29 -1.44
CA MET A 30 -2.41 -21.42 -2.31
C MET A 30 -2.13 -22.76 -1.61
N PRO A 31 -2.75 -23.89 -2.05
CA PRO A 31 -2.44 -25.19 -1.51
C PRO A 31 -0.93 -25.52 -1.65
N PHE A 32 -0.29 -25.94 -0.55
CA PHE A 32 1.13 -26.33 -0.57
C PHE A 32 1.39 -27.76 -1.05
N ARG A 33 0.37 -28.62 -0.92
CA ARG A 33 0.50 -30.06 -1.24
C ARG A 33 -0.08 -30.36 -2.61
N ASP A 34 0.62 -31.20 -3.32
CA ASP A 34 0.09 -31.79 -4.55
C ASP A 34 -1.15 -32.66 -4.23
N ARG A 35 -2.16 -32.53 -5.07
CA ARG A 35 -3.38 -33.33 -4.94
C ARG A 35 -4.02 -33.54 -6.32
N PHE A 36 -4.39 -34.79 -6.64
CA PHE A 36 -4.92 -35.17 -7.98
C PHE A 36 -4.00 -34.68 -9.10
N SER A 37 -4.52 -33.90 -10.04
CA SER A 37 -3.75 -33.26 -11.12
C SER A 37 -3.10 -31.94 -10.75
N TYR A 38 -3.38 -31.38 -9.57
CA TYR A 38 -2.82 -30.13 -9.08
C TYR A 38 -1.38 -30.36 -8.60
N ARG A 39 -0.45 -29.61 -9.17
CA ARG A 39 0.97 -29.61 -8.78
C ARG A 39 1.32 -28.23 -8.25
N SER A 40 1.37 -28.08 -6.93
CA SER A 40 1.52 -26.80 -6.24
C SER A 40 2.67 -25.94 -6.77
N LYS A 41 3.88 -26.52 -6.88
CA LYS A 41 5.06 -25.83 -7.39
C LYS A 41 4.91 -25.42 -8.85
N GLN A 42 4.31 -26.27 -9.66
CA GLN A 42 4.07 -25.98 -11.08
C GLN A 42 3.02 -24.88 -11.24
N VAL A 43 1.90 -24.94 -10.54
CA VAL A 43 0.89 -23.88 -10.55
C VAL A 43 1.49 -22.55 -10.11
N TYR A 44 2.31 -22.55 -9.07
CA TYR A 44 2.97 -21.34 -8.62
C TYR A 44 3.88 -20.72 -9.70
N ALA A 45 4.77 -21.51 -10.30
CA ALA A 45 5.73 -21.03 -11.29
C ALA A 45 5.09 -20.76 -12.64
N GLU A 46 4.33 -21.72 -13.18
CA GLU A 46 3.86 -21.70 -14.56
C GLU A 46 2.52 -20.97 -14.73
N VAL A 47 1.77 -20.75 -13.65
CA VAL A 47 0.51 -20.02 -13.69
C VAL A 47 0.66 -18.67 -12.98
N ILE A 48 0.96 -18.65 -11.68
CA ILE A 48 0.89 -17.42 -10.89
C ILE A 48 2.04 -16.47 -11.23
N GLN A 49 3.29 -16.94 -11.17
CA GLN A 49 4.45 -16.11 -11.53
C GLN A 49 4.45 -15.75 -13.01
N ALA A 50 4.10 -16.68 -13.90
CA ALA A 50 3.95 -16.43 -15.31
C ALA A 50 2.88 -15.37 -15.62
N SER A 51 1.82 -15.27 -14.80
CA SER A 51 0.79 -14.23 -14.95
C SER A 51 1.32 -12.83 -14.64
N ALA A 52 2.19 -12.68 -13.64
CA ALA A 52 2.84 -11.42 -13.36
C ALA A 52 3.78 -10.98 -14.49
N ILE A 53 4.56 -11.92 -15.03
CA ILE A 53 5.41 -11.68 -16.20
C ILE A 53 4.54 -11.25 -17.39
N LYS A 54 3.44 -11.97 -17.66
CA LYS A 54 2.51 -11.63 -18.73
C LYS A 54 1.85 -10.27 -18.57
N ALA A 55 1.47 -9.90 -17.34
CA ALA A 55 0.95 -8.58 -17.04
C ALA A 55 1.95 -7.46 -17.38
N ASN A 56 3.24 -7.69 -17.09
CA ASN A 56 4.31 -6.75 -17.42
C ASN A 56 4.52 -6.62 -18.95
N GLU A 57 4.43 -7.73 -19.69
CA GLU A 57 4.52 -7.71 -21.16
C GLU A 57 3.43 -6.85 -21.81
N LEU A 58 2.24 -6.85 -21.24
CA LEU A 58 1.09 -6.09 -21.75
C LEU A 58 1.23 -4.58 -21.57
N LYS A 59 2.11 -4.10 -20.70
CA LYS A 59 2.43 -2.67 -20.46
C LYS A 59 1.18 -1.79 -20.25
N GLN A 60 0.18 -2.29 -19.52
CA GLN A 60 -1.10 -1.61 -19.31
C GLN A 60 -1.21 -0.93 -17.94
N THR A 61 -0.14 -0.93 -17.16
CA THR A 61 -0.07 -0.39 -15.79
C THR A 61 1.08 0.60 -15.66
N ALA A 62 0.96 1.51 -14.69
CA ALA A 62 1.97 2.54 -14.44
C ALA A 62 3.30 1.98 -13.89
N ARG A 63 3.24 0.82 -13.23
CA ARG A 63 4.39 0.13 -12.61
C ARG A 63 4.40 -1.32 -13.04
N THR A 64 5.55 -1.96 -12.92
CA THR A 64 5.71 -3.40 -13.13
C THR A 64 5.27 -4.20 -11.91
N PHE A 65 4.93 -5.47 -12.11
CA PHE A 65 4.67 -6.43 -11.04
C PHE A 65 5.97 -7.14 -10.70
N ALA A 66 6.35 -7.10 -9.42
CA ALA A 66 7.34 -8.02 -8.89
C ALA A 66 6.80 -9.46 -8.94
N LEU A 67 7.68 -10.45 -8.92
CA LEU A 67 7.23 -11.85 -8.84
C LEU A 67 6.39 -12.05 -7.56
N PRO A 68 5.21 -12.64 -7.67
CA PRO A 68 4.36 -12.97 -6.53
C PRO A 68 5.10 -13.81 -5.50
N ARG A 69 4.86 -13.57 -4.22
CA ARG A 69 5.52 -14.26 -3.10
C ARG A 69 4.55 -15.08 -2.29
N ARG A 70 5.03 -16.22 -1.80
CA ARG A 70 4.35 -17.10 -0.83
C ARG A 70 5.06 -17.00 0.52
N ILE A 71 4.39 -17.46 1.59
CA ILE A 71 4.97 -17.45 2.94
C ILE A 71 6.20 -18.36 3.07
N ASP A 72 6.27 -19.45 2.33
CA ASP A 72 7.38 -20.41 2.35
C ASP A 72 8.58 -19.97 1.51
N ASP A 73 8.48 -18.88 0.73
CA ASP A 73 9.63 -18.29 0.04
C ASP A 73 10.59 -17.57 1.00
N GLY A 74 10.19 -17.36 2.25
CA GLY A 74 11.00 -16.78 3.32
C GLY A 74 11.68 -17.83 4.16
N ALA A 75 12.98 -18.06 3.99
CA ALA A 75 13.74 -19.10 4.67
C ALA A 75 13.73 -19.02 6.21
N GLY A 76 13.28 -20.06 6.87
CA GLY A 76 13.99 -20.71 7.98
C GLY A 76 14.03 -20.06 9.37
N THR A 77 13.31 -18.99 9.68
CA THR A 77 13.14 -18.54 11.06
C THR A 77 11.77 -18.91 11.58
N ALA A 78 11.70 -19.43 12.81
CA ALA A 78 10.45 -19.75 13.51
C ALA A 78 9.69 -18.46 13.89
N VAL A 79 9.23 -17.73 12.87
CA VAL A 79 8.29 -16.63 13.04
C VAL A 79 6.92 -17.23 13.28
N VAL A 80 6.13 -16.61 14.15
CA VAL A 80 4.71 -16.97 14.31
C VAL A 80 4.06 -16.78 12.94
N ILE A 81 3.79 -17.88 12.25
CA ILE A 81 3.33 -17.91 10.85
C ILE A 81 2.16 -16.95 10.62
N THR A 82 1.23 -16.86 11.59
CA THR A 82 0.05 -15.99 11.50
C THR A 82 0.41 -14.51 11.44
N GLU A 83 1.37 -14.05 12.25
CA GLU A 83 1.80 -12.64 12.26
C GLU A 83 2.51 -12.27 10.95
N ALA A 84 3.35 -13.18 10.43
CA ALA A 84 4.02 -12.99 9.16
C ALA A 84 3.02 -12.91 8.00
N ILE A 85 2.01 -13.79 7.97
CA ILE A 85 0.95 -13.79 6.96
C ILE A 85 0.16 -12.47 6.98
N VAL A 86 -0.31 -12.04 8.15
CA VAL A 86 -1.05 -10.78 8.30
C VAL A 86 -0.22 -9.60 7.80
N THR A 87 1.07 -9.57 8.19
CA THR A 87 2.00 -8.51 7.79
C THR A 87 2.24 -8.51 6.28
N ASP A 88 2.47 -9.67 5.67
CA ASP A 88 2.72 -9.79 4.23
C ASP A 88 1.48 -9.47 3.41
N ILE A 89 0.31 -9.92 3.85
CA ILE A 89 -0.97 -9.52 3.25
C ILE A 89 -1.14 -8.01 3.32
N LEU A 90 -0.93 -7.38 4.48
CA LEU A 90 -1.11 -5.95 4.66
C LEU A 90 -0.14 -5.13 3.78
N ARG A 91 1.12 -5.54 3.71
CA ARG A 91 2.19 -4.83 2.98
C ARG A 91 2.14 -5.01 1.47
N SER A 92 1.61 -6.14 0.97
CA SER A 92 1.48 -6.37 -0.47
C SER A 92 0.43 -5.43 -1.09
N HIS A 93 0.57 -5.07 -2.36
CA HIS A 93 -0.46 -4.34 -3.10
C HIS A 93 -1.66 -5.23 -3.35
N PHE A 94 -1.42 -6.48 -3.74
CA PHE A 94 -2.45 -7.43 -4.12
C PHE A 94 -2.32 -8.72 -3.34
N PHE A 95 -3.43 -9.42 -3.27
CA PHE A 95 -3.54 -10.76 -2.73
C PHE A 95 -4.12 -11.68 -3.80
N ILE A 96 -3.49 -12.83 -4.03
CA ILE A 96 -4.04 -13.90 -4.86
C ILE A 96 -4.37 -15.09 -3.95
N GLY A 97 -5.62 -15.51 -3.92
CA GLY A 97 -6.08 -16.72 -3.21
C GLY A 97 -6.47 -17.82 -4.19
N ASP A 98 -5.70 -18.92 -4.21
CA ASP A 98 -6.06 -20.11 -4.98
C ASP A 98 -6.95 -21.02 -4.15
N MET A 99 -8.25 -20.93 -4.41
CA MET A 99 -9.31 -21.65 -3.70
C MET A 99 -9.45 -23.11 -4.13
N THR A 100 -8.57 -23.61 -4.97
CA THR A 100 -8.60 -25.01 -5.43
C THR A 100 -8.62 -25.97 -4.23
N PHE A 101 -9.62 -26.85 -4.20
CA PHE A 101 -9.93 -27.80 -3.11
C PHE A 101 -10.34 -27.15 -1.78
N GLU A 102 -10.68 -25.88 -1.73
CA GLU A 102 -11.07 -25.18 -0.50
C GLU A 102 -10.15 -25.48 0.68
N ASN A 103 -8.84 -25.38 0.44
CA ASN A 103 -7.86 -25.62 1.49
C ASN A 103 -8.14 -24.74 2.71
N PRO A 104 -8.37 -25.26 3.92
CA PRO A 104 -8.77 -24.48 5.09
C PRO A 104 -7.77 -23.36 5.44
N GLY A 105 -6.47 -23.58 5.23
CA GLY A 105 -5.44 -22.56 5.44
C GLY A 105 -5.60 -21.40 4.45
N VAL A 106 -5.83 -21.70 3.17
CA VAL A 106 -6.08 -20.68 2.14
C VAL A 106 -7.38 -19.93 2.42
N VAL A 107 -8.44 -20.62 2.83
CA VAL A 107 -9.73 -19.98 3.19
C VAL A 107 -9.54 -18.98 4.35
N LEU A 108 -8.77 -19.36 5.38
CA LEU A 108 -8.43 -18.46 6.48
C LEU A 108 -7.66 -17.23 6.00
N GLU A 109 -6.63 -17.41 5.15
CA GLU A 109 -5.84 -16.31 4.60
C GLU A 109 -6.67 -15.38 3.70
N VAL A 110 -7.59 -15.94 2.92
CA VAL A 110 -8.59 -15.17 2.14
C VAL A 110 -9.47 -14.34 3.07
N GLY A 111 -9.98 -14.92 4.16
CA GLY A 111 -10.76 -14.19 5.16
C GLY A 111 -9.97 -13.02 5.79
N ILE A 112 -8.71 -13.25 6.12
CA ILE A 112 -7.79 -12.19 6.61
C ILE A 112 -7.62 -11.11 5.54
N ALA A 113 -7.36 -11.50 4.29
CA ALA A 113 -7.18 -10.54 3.20
C ALA A 113 -8.46 -9.69 2.97
N MET A 114 -9.64 -10.28 3.03
CA MET A 114 -10.92 -9.57 2.92
C MET A 114 -11.13 -8.55 4.05
N GLY A 115 -10.62 -8.82 5.24
CA GLY A 115 -10.65 -7.86 6.35
C GLY A 115 -9.64 -6.72 6.21
N LEU A 116 -8.52 -6.95 5.51
CA LEU A 116 -7.40 -6.01 5.44
C LEU A 116 -7.36 -5.18 4.14
N LYS A 117 -7.88 -5.71 3.04
CA LYS A 117 -7.77 -5.12 1.70
C LYS A 117 -9.12 -4.80 1.08
N PRO A 118 -9.21 -3.73 0.26
CA PRO A 118 -10.35 -3.52 -0.62
C PRO A 118 -10.52 -4.69 -1.60
N ASN A 119 -11.76 -5.08 -1.88
CA ASN A 119 -12.08 -6.19 -2.81
C ASN A 119 -11.34 -6.13 -4.16
N PRO A 120 -11.19 -4.97 -4.82
CA PRO A 120 -10.46 -4.92 -6.10
C PRO A 120 -8.98 -5.33 -6.00
N GLN A 121 -8.39 -5.34 -4.80
CA GLN A 121 -7.00 -5.78 -4.57
C GLN A 121 -6.88 -7.27 -4.26
N ILE A 122 -8.01 -8.00 -4.23
CA ILE A 122 -8.08 -9.43 -3.97
C ILE A 122 -8.47 -10.15 -5.26
N VAL A 123 -7.63 -11.05 -5.72
CA VAL A 123 -7.86 -11.91 -6.88
C VAL A 123 -8.05 -13.34 -6.39
N LEU A 124 -9.26 -13.85 -6.47
CA LEU A 124 -9.55 -15.23 -6.13
C LEU A 124 -9.56 -16.08 -7.40
N ILE A 125 -8.88 -17.21 -7.36
CA ILE A 125 -8.78 -18.15 -8.48
C ILE A 125 -9.13 -19.56 -8.02
N THR A 126 -9.58 -20.42 -8.92
CA THR A 126 -9.80 -21.85 -8.66
C THR A 126 -9.59 -22.69 -9.91
N GLN A 127 -8.97 -23.84 -9.77
CA GLN A 127 -8.85 -24.85 -10.84
C GLN A 127 -10.04 -25.83 -10.73
N GLY A 128 -11.22 -25.33 -10.98
CA GLY A 128 -12.44 -26.11 -10.84
C GLY A 128 -13.68 -25.30 -11.14
N ASP A 129 -14.84 -25.89 -10.94
CA ASP A 129 -16.11 -25.19 -11.07
C ASP A 129 -16.32 -24.28 -9.86
N ILE A 130 -16.75 -23.03 -10.11
CA ILE A 130 -17.12 -22.09 -9.05
C ILE A 130 -18.31 -22.60 -8.25
N GLY A 131 -19.19 -23.35 -8.88
CA GLY A 131 -20.34 -23.99 -8.24
C GLY A 131 -19.98 -25.01 -7.15
N ASP A 132 -18.77 -25.54 -7.18
CA ASP A 132 -18.27 -26.48 -6.17
C ASP A 132 -17.73 -25.77 -4.91
N LEU A 133 -17.54 -24.44 -4.96
CA LEU A 133 -17.07 -23.67 -3.81
C LEU A 133 -18.20 -23.45 -2.79
N HIS A 134 -17.82 -23.31 -1.52
CA HIS A 134 -18.76 -22.94 -0.47
C HIS A 134 -19.51 -21.65 -0.83
N PHE A 135 -20.81 -21.59 -0.52
CA PHE A 135 -21.70 -20.51 -0.99
C PHE A 135 -21.20 -19.10 -0.61
N ASP A 136 -20.60 -18.93 0.56
CA ASP A 136 -20.02 -17.64 1.00
C ASP A 136 -18.88 -17.15 0.08
N LEU A 137 -18.17 -18.07 -0.57
CA LEU A 137 -17.09 -17.76 -1.50
C LEU A 137 -17.62 -17.49 -2.92
N GLN A 138 -18.74 -18.13 -3.31
CA GLN A 138 -19.35 -17.92 -4.63
C GLN A 138 -19.85 -16.49 -4.84
N HIS A 139 -20.18 -15.75 -3.77
CA HIS A 139 -20.56 -14.34 -3.86
C HIS A 139 -19.37 -13.41 -4.20
N ASN A 140 -18.15 -13.90 -4.10
CA ASN A 140 -16.98 -13.17 -4.51
C ASN A 140 -16.67 -13.44 -6.00
N LYS A 141 -16.00 -12.49 -6.65
CA LYS A 141 -15.56 -12.67 -8.03
C LYS A 141 -14.39 -13.66 -8.08
N VAL A 142 -14.69 -14.95 -8.16
CA VAL A 142 -13.67 -16.00 -8.32
C VAL A 142 -13.48 -16.27 -9.82
N LEU A 143 -12.22 -16.39 -10.25
CA LEU A 143 -11.84 -16.74 -11.62
C LEU A 143 -11.58 -18.24 -11.71
N SER A 144 -12.45 -18.96 -12.38
CA SER A 144 -12.15 -20.34 -12.77
C SER A 144 -11.14 -20.37 -13.90
N TYR A 145 -10.13 -21.23 -13.78
CA TYR A 145 -9.08 -21.38 -14.78
C TYR A 145 -8.79 -22.85 -15.08
N ASN A 146 -8.36 -23.08 -16.31
CA ASN A 146 -7.67 -24.29 -16.74
C ASN A 146 -6.22 -23.97 -17.04
N PRO A 147 -5.28 -24.94 -16.96
CA PRO A 147 -3.85 -24.66 -17.22
C PRO A 147 -3.57 -23.93 -18.55
N GLY A 148 -4.37 -24.18 -19.58
CA GLY A 148 -4.17 -23.58 -20.91
C GLY A 148 -4.63 -22.12 -21.03
N ASP A 149 -5.51 -21.63 -20.16
CA ASP A 149 -6.05 -20.25 -20.22
C ASP A 149 -5.75 -19.40 -18.95
N ALA A 150 -5.13 -19.99 -17.95
CA ALA A 150 -4.86 -19.40 -16.66
C ALA A 150 -4.07 -18.10 -16.74
N VAL A 151 -2.91 -18.13 -17.40
CA VAL A 151 -1.96 -17.03 -17.45
C VAL A 151 -2.57 -15.73 -17.95
N PRO A 152 -3.20 -15.68 -19.14
CA PRO A 152 -3.80 -14.44 -19.64
C PRO A 152 -4.98 -13.97 -18.76
N LYS A 153 -5.79 -14.87 -18.22
CA LYS A 153 -6.92 -14.49 -17.34
C LYS A 153 -6.45 -13.85 -16.05
N ILE A 154 -5.49 -14.46 -15.36
CA ILE A 154 -4.96 -13.95 -14.10
C ILE A 154 -4.17 -12.66 -14.35
N ALA A 155 -3.38 -12.57 -15.42
CA ALA A 155 -2.69 -11.34 -15.80
C ALA A 155 -3.66 -10.15 -15.98
N GLN A 156 -4.79 -10.36 -16.65
CA GLN A 156 -5.81 -9.33 -16.81
C GLN A 156 -6.46 -8.95 -15.46
N ALA A 157 -6.68 -9.90 -14.56
CA ALA A 157 -7.19 -9.61 -13.23
C ALA A 157 -6.19 -8.79 -12.39
N MET A 158 -4.89 -9.11 -12.47
CA MET A 158 -3.83 -8.34 -11.82
C MET A 158 -3.77 -6.91 -12.36
N ILE A 159 -3.86 -6.73 -13.69
CA ILE A 159 -3.90 -5.40 -14.31
C ILE A 159 -5.13 -4.61 -13.86
N ALA A 160 -6.30 -5.24 -13.79
CA ALA A 160 -7.52 -4.60 -13.31
C ALA A 160 -7.40 -4.17 -11.84
N ALA A 161 -6.80 -5.02 -10.99
CA ALA A 161 -6.51 -4.72 -9.60
C ALA A 161 -5.54 -3.53 -9.47
N ALA A 162 -4.49 -3.47 -10.30
CA ALA A 162 -3.53 -2.37 -10.31
C ALA A 162 -4.19 -1.04 -10.71
N LYS A 163 -5.00 -1.03 -11.76
CA LYS A 163 -5.76 0.16 -12.17
C LYS A 163 -6.71 0.65 -11.07
N SER A 164 -7.39 -0.28 -10.41
CA SER A 164 -8.27 0.05 -9.29
C SER A 164 -7.50 0.60 -8.08
N PHE A 165 -6.32 0.06 -7.79
CA PHE A 165 -5.44 0.56 -6.73
C PHE A 165 -5.03 2.02 -7.00
N GLU A 166 -4.52 2.31 -8.21
CA GLU A 166 -4.12 3.68 -8.57
C GLU A 166 -5.29 4.66 -8.49
N ALA A 167 -6.46 4.27 -9.00
CA ALA A 167 -7.66 5.09 -8.89
C ALA A 167 -8.07 5.38 -7.44
N ASN A 168 -7.95 4.39 -6.54
CA ASN A 168 -8.23 4.57 -5.12
C ASN A 168 -7.22 5.51 -4.45
N VAL A 169 -5.93 5.41 -4.81
CA VAL A 169 -4.89 6.35 -4.33
C VAL A 169 -5.22 7.77 -4.80
N ASP A 170 -5.56 7.96 -6.07
CA ASP A 170 -5.91 9.28 -6.61
C ASP A 170 -7.15 9.87 -5.93
N LEU A 171 -8.20 9.07 -5.71
CA LEU A 171 -9.40 9.50 -4.98
C LEU A 171 -9.09 9.91 -3.53
N MET A 172 -8.23 9.15 -2.84
CA MET A 172 -7.78 9.50 -1.50
C MET A 172 -7.05 10.84 -1.48
N ILE A 173 -6.12 11.05 -2.42
CA ILE A 173 -5.35 12.29 -2.52
C ILE A 173 -6.26 13.48 -2.84
N ASP A 174 -7.20 13.30 -3.76
CA ASP A 174 -8.17 14.35 -4.09
C ASP A 174 -9.08 14.71 -2.90
N SER A 175 -9.41 13.72 -2.08
CA SER A 175 -10.15 13.95 -0.85
C SER A 175 -9.33 14.74 0.16
N ILE A 176 -8.04 14.42 0.30
CA ILE A 176 -7.12 15.18 1.16
C ILE A 176 -6.97 16.61 0.67
N LYS A 177 -6.73 16.81 -0.64
CA LYS A 177 -6.58 18.15 -1.24
C LYS A 177 -7.78 19.05 -0.98
N LYS A 178 -9.00 18.51 -1.08
CA LYS A 178 -10.25 19.28 -0.88
C LYS A 178 -10.43 19.81 0.55
N VAL A 179 -9.82 19.17 1.53
CA VAL A 179 -9.98 19.53 2.94
C VAL A 179 -8.78 20.26 3.52
N LEU A 180 -7.67 20.37 2.78
CA LEU A 180 -6.51 21.15 3.23
C LEU A 180 -6.74 22.65 3.01
N THR A 181 -6.41 23.45 4.02
CA THR A 181 -6.36 24.89 3.88
C THR A 181 -5.22 25.33 2.94
N PRO A 182 -5.32 26.49 2.28
CA PRO A 182 -4.22 27.02 1.46
C PRO A 182 -2.89 27.10 2.21
N ASP A 183 -2.93 27.47 3.49
CA ASP A 183 -1.74 27.57 4.33
C ASP A 183 -1.11 26.18 4.58
N ALA A 184 -1.94 25.15 4.82
CA ALA A 184 -1.46 23.77 4.96
C ALA A 184 -0.87 23.23 3.65
N VAL A 185 -1.48 23.51 2.51
CA VAL A 185 -0.95 23.16 1.18
C VAL A 185 0.39 23.82 0.94
N MET A 186 0.53 25.11 1.23
CA MET A 186 1.77 25.86 1.05
C MET A 186 2.88 25.33 1.97
N LEU A 187 2.54 25.05 3.22
CA LEU A 187 3.47 24.46 4.20
C LEU A 187 3.94 23.06 3.76
N LEU A 188 3.02 22.21 3.29
CA LEU A 188 3.35 20.86 2.79
C LEU A 188 4.28 20.91 1.57
N ASN A 189 4.06 21.86 0.63
CA ASN A 189 4.97 22.10 -0.49
C ASN A 189 6.37 22.49 -0.01
N GLY A 190 6.45 23.39 0.97
CA GLY A 190 7.71 23.80 1.59
C GLY A 190 8.45 22.63 2.21
N TYR A 191 7.77 21.76 2.93
CA TYR A 191 8.35 20.51 3.45
C TYR A 191 8.91 19.63 2.34
N GLY A 192 8.14 19.44 1.26
CA GLY A 192 8.59 18.68 0.10
C GLY A 192 9.87 19.22 -0.52
N ARG A 193 9.95 20.51 -0.74
CA ARG A 193 11.15 21.17 -1.31
C ARG A 193 12.39 21.01 -0.43
N LEU A 194 12.28 21.30 0.86
CA LEU A 194 13.41 21.25 1.79
C LEU A 194 13.89 19.83 2.04
N GLN A 195 12.99 18.90 2.27
CA GLN A 195 13.35 17.51 2.56
C GLN A 195 13.75 16.71 1.33
N LYS A 196 13.41 17.15 0.13
CA LYS A 196 13.98 16.58 -1.10
C LYS A 196 15.49 16.85 -1.20
N VAL A 197 15.91 18.05 -0.82
CA VAL A 197 17.35 18.44 -0.84
C VAL A 197 18.11 17.77 0.29
N ASN A 198 17.53 17.71 1.48
CA ASN A 198 18.12 17.05 2.63
C ASN A 198 17.06 16.28 3.43
N PRO A 199 16.93 14.96 3.24
CA PRO A 199 15.93 14.13 3.93
C PRO A 199 16.04 14.16 5.46
N ALA A 200 17.23 14.44 6.00
CA ALA A 200 17.46 14.57 7.44
C ALA A 200 17.08 15.95 8.00
N HIS A 201 16.73 16.90 7.14
CA HIS A 201 16.38 18.24 7.59
C HIS A 201 15.04 18.23 8.30
N SER A 202 15.10 18.40 9.61
CA SER A 202 13.91 18.75 10.39
C SER A 202 13.59 20.22 10.14
N ILE A 203 12.34 20.51 9.81
CA ILE A 203 11.91 21.88 9.61
C ILE A 203 11.46 22.41 10.96
N HIS A 204 12.28 23.24 11.56
CA HIS A 204 11.90 24.00 12.74
C HIS A 204 10.84 25.04 12.40
N ARG A 205 10.01 25.40 13.36
CA ARG A 205 8.96 26.40 13.27
C ARG A 205 9.46 27.74 12.70
N GLN A 206 10.69 28.13 12.99
CA GLN A 206 11.34 29.33 12.44
C GLN A 206 11.60 29.24 10.93
N VAL A 207 11.90 28.02 10.42
CA VAL A 207 12.12 27.79 8.98
C VAL A 207 10.77 27.79 8.23
N ALA A 208 9.69 27.38 8.87
CA ALA A 208 8.36 27.55 8.30
C ALA A 208 8.09 29.03 7.98
N GLY A 209 8.56 29.96 8.81
CA GLY A 209 8.53 31.39 8.51
C GLY A 209 9.21 31.80 7.20
N LEU A 210 10.36 31.22 6.88
CA LEU A 210 11.08 31.48 5.62
C LEU A 210 10.38 30.89 4.40
N ILE A 211 9.70 29.74 4.56
CA ILE A 211 8.95 29.10 3.48
C ILE A 211 7.78 29.95 3.00
N PHE A 212 7.13 30.66 3.94
CA PHE A 212 5.97 31.47 3.65
C PHE A 212 6.31 32.91 3.21
N ASN A 213 7.60 33.27 3.09
CA ASN A 213 8.03 34.63 2.84
C ASN A 213 7.51 35.64 3.90
N VAL A 214 7.65 35.31 5.19
CA VAL A 214 6.74 35.64 6.27
C VAL A 214 7.27 36.74 7.17
N ALA A 215 7.61 37.84 6.63
CA ALA A 215 7.53 39.05 7.48
C ALA A 215 6.09 39.35 7.94
N GLU A 216 5.08 38.76 7.31
CA GLU A 216 3.67 39.13 7.44
C GLU A 216 2.67 38.00 7.78
N THR A 217 3.07 36.70 7.81
CA THR A 217 2.10 35.65 8.17
C THR A 217 2.04 35.48 9.68
N PRO A 218 0.88 35.69 10.31
CA PRO A 218 0.74 35.54 11.75
C PRO A 218 1.12 34.10 12.17
N PHE A 219 1.90 34.01 13.24
CA PHE A 219 2.33 32.74 13.84
C PHE A 219 1.15 31.75 14.06
N GLU A 220 -0.01 32.27 14.42
CA GLU A 220 -1.24 31.51 14.62
C GLU A 220 -1.71 30.75 13.37
N ARG A 221 -1.54 31.31 12.17
CA ARG A 221 -1.87 30.65 10.90
C ARG A 221 -0.93 29.49 10.61
N LEU A 222 0.38 29.67 10.86
CA LEU A 222 1.36 28.62 10.70
C LEU A 222 1.12 27.47 11.66
N ASP A 223 0.80 27.80 12.91
CA ASP A 223 0.51 26.81 13.94
C ASP A 223 -0.78 26.04 13.62
N ALA A 224 -1.80 26.71 13.10
CA ALA A 224 -3.02 26.07 12.61
C ALA A 224 -2.76 25.12 11.45
N ALA A 225 -1.96 25.54 10.46
CA ALA A 225 -1.57 24.71 9.31
C ALA A 225 -0.73 23.47 9.76
N CYS A 226 0.21 23.65 10.69
CA CYS A 226 0.96 22.53 11.27
C CYS A 226 0.04 21.55 11.98
N ARG A 227 -0.88 22.02 12.82
CA ARG A 227 -1.85 21.15 13.52
C ARG A 227 -2.75 20.41 12.54
N GLU A 228 -3.18 21.06 11.46
CA GLU A 228 -3.95 20.43 10.40
C GLU A 228 -3.17 19.30 9.74
N LEU A 229 -1.93 19.53 9.32
CA LEU A 229 -1.07 18.52 8.69
C LEU A 229 -0.76 17.35 9.64
N LEU A 230 -0.54 17.62 10.94
CA LEU A 230 -0.36 16.60 11.97
C LEU A 230 -1.64 15.77 12.15
N ALA A 231 -2.81 16.41 12.25
CA ALA A 231 -4.09 15.73 12.38
C ALA A 231 -4.42 14.85 11.17
N LYS A 232 -4.00 15.26 9.96
CA LYS A 232 -4.11 14.49 8.72
C LYS A 232 -2.98 13.48 8.54
N ARG A 233 -2.03 13.39 9.47
CA ARG A 233 -0.85 12.50 9.42
C ARG A 233 0.02 12.71 8.17
N LEU A 234 0.05 13.90 7.62
CA LEU A 234 0.90 14.25 6.49
C LEU A 234 2.31 14.64 6.93
N ILE A 235 2.45 15.08 8.18
CA ILE A 235 3.72 15.33 8.84
C ILE A 235 3.73 14.66 10.22
N TYR A 236 4.92 14.48 10.77
CA TYR A 236 5.11 14.02 12.16
C TYR A 236 6.19 14.86 12.85
N THR A 237 6.18 14.85 14.20
CA THR A 237 7.20 15.50 15.01
C THR A 237 8.28 14.51 15.41
N ASP A 238 9.56 14.86 15.18
CA ASP A 238 10.70 14.09 15.69
C ASP A 238 11.18 14.68 17.01
N TYR A 239 10.83 13.99 18.11
CA TYR A 239 11.24 14.38 19.47
C TYR A 239 12.72 14.17 19.78
N ARG A 240 13.47 13.51 18.88
CA ARG A 240 14.90 13.25 19.07
C ARG A 240 15.77 14.43 18.69
N VAL A 241 15.24 15.35 17.92
CA VAL A 241 15.94 16.59 17.56
C VAL A 241 15.70 17.64 18.66
N LYS A 242 16.57 17.69 19.64
CA LYS A 242 16.61 18.82 20.59
C LYS A 242 17.07 20.05 19.82
N ALA A 243 16.19 21.01 19.63
CA ALA A 243 16.58 22.34 19.18
C ALA A 243 17.40 22.99 20.30
N VAL A 244 18.67 23.14 20.06
CA VAL A 244 19.56 23.94 20.89
C VAL A 244 19.26 25.41 20.57
N GLU A 245 18.83 26.18 21.56
CA GLU A 245 18.89 27.64 21.65
C GLU A 245 17.68 28.52 21.34
N ALA A 246 16.52 28.05 20.87
CA ALA A 246 15.41 28.99 20.61
C ALA A 246 14.00 28.45 20.82
N GLY A 247 13.68 27.98 22.00
CA GLY A 247 12.26 27.84 22.42
C GLY A 247 11.33 26.86 21.67
N ASP A 248 11.70 26.38 20.50
CA ASP A 248 10.98 25.42 19.68
C ASP A 248 11.70 24.08 19.65
N THR A 249 11.07 23.08 20.24
CA THR A 249 11.74 21.84 20.64
C THR A 249 11.54 20.65 19.68
N PHE A 250 10.90 20.83 18.51
CA PHE A 250 10.53 19.69 17.69
C PHE A 250 10.79 19.92 16.19
N GLY A 251 11.54 19.00 15.59
CA GLY A 251 11.64 18.91 14.14
C GLY A 251 10.38 18.26 13.54
N MET A 252 9.91 18.76 12.40
CA MET A 252 8.78 18.19 11.68
C MET A 252 9.26 17.59 10.36
N HIS A 253 8.70 16.41 10.02
CA HIS A 253 9.03 15.68 8.80
C HIS A 253 7.75 15.26 8.09
N ALA A 254 7.79 15.21 6.76
CA ALA A 254 6.72 14.58 6.01
C ALA A 254 6.70 13.07 6.27
N THR A 255 5.51 12.52 6.51
CA THR A 255 5.28 11.08 6.62
C THR A 255 5.35 10.42 5.24
N ASP A 256 5.32 9.09 5.16
CA ASP A 256 5.17 8.38 3.89
C ASP A 256 3.89 8.83 3.16
N LEU A 257 2.76 8.98 3.86
CA LEU A 257 1.53 9.54 3.30
C LEU A 257 1.72 10.99 2.82
N GLY A 258 2.41 11.82 3.61
CA GLY A 258 2.78 13.19 3.21
C GLY A 258 3.56 13.20 1.90
N TRP A 259 4.52 12.29 1.74
CA TRP A 259 5.29 12.15 0.50
C TRP A 259 4.47 11.69 -0.69
N VAL A 260 3.48 10.80 -0.49
CA VAL A 260 2.53 10.42 -1.55
C VAL A 260 1.73 11.66 -2.02
N VAL A 261 1.21 12.43 -1.08
CA VAL A 261 0.45 13.67 -1.41
C VAL A 261 1.36 14.69 -2.10
N ILE A 262 2.58 14.92 -1.58
CA ILE A 262 3.57 15.82 -2.19
C ILE A 262 3.87 15.39 -3.64
N GLY A 263 4.21 14.14 -3.86
CA GLY A 263 4.58 13.63 -5.19
C GLY A 263 3.45 13.68 -6.20
N ARG A 264 2.20 13.53 -5.77
CA ARG A 264 1.02 13.64 -6.65
C ARG A 264 0.60 15.09 -6.88
N MET A 265 0.77 15.99 -5.92
CA MET A 265 0.48 17.41 -6.09
C MET A 265 1.58 18.15 -6.87
N TRP A 266 2.82 17.75 -6.66
CA TRP A 266 4.02 18.35 -7.25
C TRP A 266 4.96 17.23 -7.72
N PRO A 267 4.75 16.69 -8.94
CA PRO A 267 5.53 15.54 -9.43
C PRO A 267 7.05 15.79 -9.44
N GLU A 268 7.46 17.05 -9.59
CA GLU A 268 8.86 17.45 -9.52
C GLU A 268 9.49 17.27 -8.12
N LEU A 269 8.67 17.15 -7.08
CA LEU A 269 9.10 16.91 -5.70
C LEU A 269 9.05 15.43 -5.29
N ALA A 270 8.53 14.55 -6.14
CA ALA A 270 8.45 13.12 -5.82
C ALA A 270 9.83 12.57 -5.42
N ARG A 271 9.86 11.72 -4.39
CA ARG A 271 11.06 10.94 -4.05
C ARG A 271 11.31 9.93 -5.16
N GLN A 272 12.56 9.84 -5.59
CA GLN A 272 13.03 8.80 -6.50
C GLN A 272 13.24 7.49 -5.76
#